data_063f27d83729bf812cdec10c9f9ff986
#
_entry.id   063f27d83729bf812cdec10c9f9ff986
#
_cell.length_a   1.000
_cell.length_b   1.000
_cell.length_c   1.000
_cell.angle_alpha   90.00
_cell.angle_beta   90.00
_cell.angle_gamma   90.00
#
_symmetry.space_group_name_H-M   'P 1'
#
loop_
_entity.id
_entity.type
_entity.pdbx_description
1 polymer ?
#
loop_
_entity_poly.entity_id
_entity_poly.type
_entity_poly.pdbx_seq_one_letter_code
_entity_poly.pdbx_strand_id
1 'polypeptide(L)'
;MKIQSVHIRNYRKLKNCHIDFDEKKTVLVGANNSGKTSAISAIVWFLKNTDRFTLKEFTATNWAAINEIGEKWLEHDSVDEALLDSHQWDNIVPSMDVWINVEDGEQYRVNHLIPSLSSWDGKKVGVRGQYEPKDVKKLYTVYKDAKIKAKTLEGTEEWEKAGSPDLYPKNLCDFLGKGLNLREYFDVKYYIIDPSLDPDNEDEVQSTPDNEIGNNPLDGLIKVDTILASRDFSDPEGQTDSDIDTLSKQFQQYYKSSGQEDEELTCEGLKLLGGIVTANKTYDEKLKKTFEVPVGE
;
A
#
# COMPACT_ATOMS: atom_id res chain seq x y z
N MET A 1 29.61 -0.71 -4.36
CA MET A 1 28.22 -0.81 -4.86
C MET A 1 27.37 0.28 -4.21
N LYS A 2 26.58 1.04 -4.98
CA LYS A 2 25.79 2.20 -4.51
C LYS A 2 24.44 2.25 -5.23
N ILE A 3 23.39 2.69 -4.53
CA ILE A 3 22.15 3.11 -5.19
C ILE A 3 22.47 4.38 -5.97
N GLN A 4 22.20 4.36 -7.27
CA GLN A 4 22.35 5.52 -8.15
C GLN A 4 21.10 6.38 -8.10
N SER A 5 19.96 5.77 -8.36
CA SER A 5 18.67 6.47 -8.38
C SER A 5 17.53 5.54 -8.00
N VAL A 6 16.41 6.13 -7.65
CA VAL A 6 15.12 5.43 -7.51
C VAL A 6 14.06 6.15 -8.32
N HIS A 7 13.13 5.40 -8.89
CA HIS A 7 12.02 5.93 -9.62
C HIS A 7 10.72 5.39 -9.01
N ILE A 8 9.95 6.25 -8.34
CA ILE A 8 8.75 5.90 -7.59
C ILE A 8 7.52 6.29 -8.42
N ARG A 9 6.58 5.35 -8.61
CA ARG A 9 5.35 5.60 -9.36
C ARG A 9 4.12 5.18 -8.56
N ASN A 10 3.06 5.92 -8.78
CA ASN A 10 1.70 5.63 -8.26
C ASN A 10 1.63 5.45 -6.73
N TYR A 11 2.53 6.08 -6.00
CA TYR A 11 2.59 5.99 -4.54
C TYR A 11 2.07 7.28 -3.89
N ARG A 12 0.95 7.22 -3.20
CA ARG A 12 0.27 8.37 -2.58
C ARG A 12 0.05 9.49 -3.62
N LYS A 13 0.68 10.66 -3.44
CA LYS A 13 0.66 11.77 -4.40
C LYS A 13 1.79 11.73 -5.44
N LEU A 14 2.70 10.80 -5.32
CA LEU A 14 3.81 10.65 -6.26
C LEU A 14 3.33 9.81 -7.44
N LYS A 15 2.87 10.48 -8.49
CA LYS A 15 2.46 9.82 -9.72
C LYS A 15 3.69 9.32 -10.48
N ASN A 16 4.72 10.16 -10.56
CA ASN A 16 6.02 9.87 -11.15
C ASN A 16 7.06 10.71 -10.43
N CYS A 17 8.05 10.10 -9.80
CA CYS A 17 9.05 10.77 -8.99
C CYS A 17 10.40 10.08 -9.13
N HIS A 18 11.37 10.79 -9.70
CA HIS A 18 12.75 10.35 -9.81
C HIS A 18 13.61 11.02 -8.74
N ILE A 19 14.54 10.26 -8.15
CA ILE A 19 15.47 10.74 -7.12
C ILE A 19 16.84 10.17 -7.40
N ASP A 20 17.82 11.05 -7.69
CA ASP A 20 19.23 10.70 -7.78
C ASP A 20 19.89 10.72 -6.41
N PHE A 21 20.74 9.76 -6.15
CA PHE A 21 21.51 9.67 -4.92
C PHE A 21 22.94 10.13 -5.14
N ASP A 22 23.35 11.10 -4.34
CA ASP A 22 24.75 11.52 -4.29
C ASP A 22 25.61 10.47 -3.56
N GLU A 23 26.90 10.50 -3.78
CA GLU A 23 27.85 9.52 -3.23
C GLU A 23 27.85 9.43 -1.70
N LYS A 24 27.63 10.53 -1.03
CA LYS A 24 27.75 10.61 0.43
C LYS A 24 26.46 10.97 1.13
N LYS A 25 25.67 11.88 0.57
CA LYS A 25 24.50 12.43 1.24
C LYS A 25 23.52 13.05 0.26
N THR A 26 22.29 12.59 0.25
CA THR A 26 21.18 13.21 -0.48
C THR A 26 20.26 13.92 0.49
N VAL A 27 19.89 15.16 0.18
CA VAL A 27 18.98 15.96 1.01
C VAL A 27 17.75 16.33 0.19
N LEU A 28 16.60 15.89 0.64
CA LEU A 28 15.32 16.26 0.03
C LEU A 28 14.81 17.56 0.62
N VAL A 29 14.76 18.62 -0.19
CA VAL A 29 14.30 19.94 0.20
C VAL A 29 13.04 20.31 -0.56
N GLY A 30 12.12 21.02 0.07
CA GLY A 30 10.89 21.48 -0.58
C GLY A 30 9.85 21.94 0.43
N ALA A 31 8.79 22.58 -0.06
CA ALA A 31 7.69 23.07 0.75
C ALA A 31 6.99 21.94 1.52
N ASN A 32 6.22 22.30 2.54
CA ASN A 32 5.36 21.34 3.22
C ASN A 32 4.40 20.70 2.21
N ASN A 33 4.15 19.42 2.37
CA ASN A 33 3.29 18.65 1.48
C ASN A 33 3.83 18.46 0.03
N SER A 34 5.11 18.71 -0.25
CA SER A 34 5.74 18.51 -1.57
C SER A 34 6.00 17.03 -1.92
N GLY A 35 5.78 16.08 -0.99
CA GLY A 35 6.00 14.66 -1.24
C GLY A 35 7.28 14.07 -0.63
N LYS A 36 8.13 14.86 0.03
CA LYS A 36 9.38 14.36 0.64
C LYS A 36 9.18 13.15 1.55
N THR A 37 8.25 13.24 2.48
CA THR A 37 7.93 12.12 3.39
C THR A 37 7.36 10.93 2.62
N SER A 38 6.55 11.16 1.59
CA SER A 38 6.03 10.08 0.76
C SER A 38 7.14 9.36 0.00
N ALA A 39 8.13 10.09 -0.52
CA ALA A 39 9.29 9.50 -1.20
C ALA A 39 10.12 8.64 -0.25
N ILE A 40 10.46 9.17 0.94
CA ILE A 40 11.19 8.41 1.96
C ILE A 40 10.39 7.18 2.40
N SER A 41 9.07 7.33 2.64
CA SER A 41 8.21 6.19 3.00
C SER A 41 8.18 5.12 1.91
N ALA A 42 8.07 5.50 0.63
CA ALA A 42 8.10 4.56 -0.48
C ALA A 42 9.39 3.74 -0.47
N ILE A 43 10.56 4.41 -0.36
CA ILE A 43 11.86 3.75 -0.32
C ILE A 43 11.94 2.75 0.83
N VAL A 44 11.54 3.16 2.04
CA VAL A 44 11.56 2.27 3.21
C VAL A 44 10.62 1.09 3.04
N TRP A 45 9.41 1.31 2.51
CA TRP A 45 8.41 0.26 2.40
C TRP A 45 8.75 -0.76 1.33
N PHE A 46 9.23 -0.35 0.18
CA PHE A 46 9.68 -1.28 -0.86
C PHE A 46 10.96 -2.04 -0.50
N LEU A 47 11.87 -1.44 0.29
CA LEU A 47 13.13 -2.07 0.65
C LEU A 47 13.09 -2.86 1.96
N LYS A 48 12.14 -2.57 2.89
CA LYS A 48 12.16 -3.14 4.24
C LYS A 48 10.80 -3.61 4.75
N ASN A 49 9.73 -2.85 4.52
CA ASN A 49 8.44 -3.04 5.19
C ASN A 49 7.31 -3.31 4.18
N THR A 50 7.46 -4.34 3.34
CA THR A 50 6.52 -4.68 2.27
C THR A 50 5.12 -5.06 2.76
N ASP A 51 4.99 -5.46 4.02
CA ASP A 51 3.75 -5.86 4.67
C ASP A 51 2.86 -4.69 5.13
N ARG A 52 3.33 -3.44 5.02
CA ARG A 52 2.63 -2.26 5.57
C ARG A 52 1.75 -1.53 4.57
N PHE A 53 1.70 -1.95 3.33
CA PHE A 53 0.87 -1.30 2.32
C PHE A 53 -0.61 -1.35 2.67
N THR A 54 -1.30 -0.23 2.45
CA THR A 54 -2.76 -0.10 2.52
C THR A 54 -3.25 0.63 1.26
N LEU A 55 -4.56 0.71 1.03
CA LEU A 55 -5.08 1.41 -0.15
C LEU A 55 -4.74 2.91 -0.17
N LYS A 56 -4.38 3.50 0.98
CA LYS A 56 -3.96 4.90 1.08
C LYS A 56 -2.61 5.18 0.43
N GLU A 57 -1.80 4.16 0.21
CA GLU A 57 -0.51 4.26 -0.48
C GLU A 57 -0.67 4.31 -2.00
N PHE A 58 -1.82 3.92 -2.52
CA PHE A 58 -2.10 4.08 -3.94
C PHE A 58 -2.42 5.54 -4.27
N THR A 59 -2.02 5.99 -5.44
CA THR A 59 -2.41 7.32 -5.92
C THR A 59 -3.92 7.38 -6.13
N ALA A 60 -4.59 8.34 -5.50
CA ALA A 60 -6.05 8.43 -5.50
C ALA A 60 -6.68 8.53 -6.90
N THR A 61 -5.97 9.11 -7.88
CA THR A 61 -6.43 9.17 -9.28
C THR A 61 -6.57 7.79 -9.92
N ASN A 62 -5.88 6.78 -9.39
CA ASN A 62 -5.88 5.41 -9.94
C ASN A 62 -7.02 4.55 -9.37
N TRP A 63 -7.72 5.03 -8.33
CA TRP A 63 -8.84 4.27 -7.75
C TRP A 63 -9.98 4.05 -8.76
N ALA A 64 -10.20 5.00 -9.66
CA ALA A 64 -11.17 4.83 -10.73
C ALA A 64 -10.80 3.65 -11.66
N ALA A 65 -9.54 3.55 -12.05
CA ALA A 65 -9.04 2.47 -12.88
C ALA A 65 -9.11 1.10 -12.16
N ILE A 66 -8.83 1.05 -10.86
CA ILE A 66 -9.00 -0.17 -10.05
C ILE A 66 -10.47 -0.60 -10.03
N ASN A 67 -11.40 0.35 -9.86
CA ASN A 67 -12.82 0.04 -9.88
C ASN A 67 -13.30 -0.42 -11.25
N GLU A 68 -12.77 0.15 -12.34
CA GLU A 68 -13.05 -0.27 -13.71
C GLU A 68 -12.62 -1.73 -13.96
N ILE A 69 -11.50 -2.16 -13.41
CA ILE A 69 -11.10 -3.58 -13.42
C ILE A 69 -12.18 -4.43 -12.76
N GLY A 70 -12.63 -4.02 -11.56
CA GLY A 70 -13.67 -4.72 -10.84
C GLY A 70 -15.01 -4.77 -11.56
N GLU A 71 -15.40 -3.72 -12.30
CA GLU A 71 -16.59 -3.67 -13.12
C GLU A 71 -16.49 -4.63 -14.30
N LYS A 72 -15.39 -4.61 -15.05
CA LYS A 72 -15.11 -5.56 -16.12
C LYS A 72 -15.21 -7.01 -15.68
N TRP A 73 -14.72 -7.32 -14.47
CA TRP A 73 -14.83 -8.66 -13.89
C TRP A 73 -16.27 -9.09 -13.62
N LEU A 74 -17.18 -8.16 -13.34
CA LEU A 74 -18.59 -8.45 -13.07
C LEU A 74 -19.45 -8.57 -14.34
N GLU A 75 -19.00 -7.99 -15.45
CA GLU A 75 -19.71 -8.05 -16.75
C GLU A 75 -19.61 -9.43 -17.42
N HIS A 76 -18.58 -10.22 -17.05
CA HIS A 76 -18.33 -11.51 -17.66
C HIS A 76 -18.67 -12.67 -16.72
N ASP A 77 -19.52 -13.58 -17.16
CA ASP A 77 -19.90 -14.77 -16.39
C ASP A 77 -18.83 -15.84 -16.34
N SER A 78 -17.96 -15.91 -17.34
CA SER A 78 -16.85 -16.86 -17.42
C SER A 78 -15.51 -16.17 -17.22
N VAL A 79 -14.58 -16.90 -16.64
CA VAL A 79 -13.19 -16.47 -16.50
C VAL A 79 -12.55 -16.46 -17.89
N ASP A 80 -12.46 -15.28 -18.51
CA ASP A 80 -11.64 -15.08 -19.69
C ASP A 80 -10.20 -14.79 -19.24
N GLU A 81 -9.21 -15.47 -19.81
CA GLU A 81 -7.79 -15.27 -19.46
C GLU A 81 -7.34 -13.82 -19.67
N ALA A 82 -7.91 -13.14 -20.66
CA ALA A 82 -7.63 -11.73 -20.90
C ALA A 82 -8.06 -10.79 -19.75
N LEU A 83 -9.08 -11.18 -18.97
CA LEU A 83 -9.53 -10.42 -17.78
C LEU A 83 -8.62 -10.65 -16.56
N LEU A 84 -7.78 -11.68 -16.61
CA LEU A 84 -6.89 -12.06 -15.52
C LEU A 84 -5.43 -11.66 -15.82
N ASP A 85 -5.21 -10.88 -16.88
CA ASP A 85 -3.88 -10.36 -17.20
C ASP A 85 -3.35 -9.49 -16.05
N SER A 86 -2.18 -9.85 -15.56
CA SER A 86 -1.50 -9.09 -14.51
C SER A 86 -1.06 -7.70 -14.99
N HIS A 87 -0.77 -7.55 -16.29
CA HIS A 87 -0.32 -6.27 -16.87
C HIS A 87 -1.37 -5.16 -16.81
N GLN A 88 -2.65 -5.49 -16.62
CA GLN A 88 -3.67 -4.46 -16.38
C GLN A 88 -3.41 -3.62 -15.12
N TRP A 89 -2.54 -4.09 -14.22
CA TRP A 89 -2.17 -3.39 -12.98
C TRP A 89 -0.93 -2.51 -13.13
N ASP A 90 -0.11 -2.67 -14.17
CA ASP A 90 1.24 -2.09 -14.29
C ASP A 90 1.31 -0.57 -14.07
N ASN A 91 0.38 0.18 -14.62
CA ASN A 91 0.38 1.64 -14.50
C ASN A 91 -0.57 2.18 -13.41
N ILE A 92 -1.12 1.30 -12.59
CA ILE A 92 -2.16 1.62 -11.61
C ILE A 92 -1.63 1.48 -10.20
N VAL A 93 -0.83 0.44 -9.96
CA VAL A 93 -0.32 0.09 -8.62
C VAL A 93 0.96 0.83 -8.27
N PRO A 94 1.27 0.98 -6.97
CA PRO A 94 2.56 1.50 -6.54
C PRO A 94 3.71 0.66 -7.03
N SER A 95 4.74 1.30 -7.60
CA SER A 95 5.97 0.64 -8.02
C SER A 95 7.19 1.52 -7.72
N MET A 96 8.34 0.88 -7.58
CA MET A 96 9.62 1.54 -7.40
C MET A 96 10.71 0.80 -8.17
N ASP A 97 11.39 1.51 -9.07
CA ASP A 97 12.61 1.02 -9.70
C ASP A 97 13.82 1.49 -8.88
N VAL A 98 14.75 0.59 -8.66
CA VAL A 98 16.01 0.86 -7.96
C VAL A 98 17.16 0.59 -8.91
N TRP A 99 17.95 1.61 -9.18
CA TRP A 99 19.13 1.51 -10.01
C TRP A 99 20.38 1.51 -9.14
N ILE A 100 21.25 0.52 -9.36
CA ILE A 100 22.44 0.29 -8.54
C ILE A 100 23.67 0.31 -9.43
N ASN A 101 24.64 1.16 -9.07
CA ASN A 101 25.97 1.13 -9.66
C ASN A 101 26.83 0.06 -8.98
N VAL A 102 27.43 -0.78 -9.80
CA VAL A 102 28.29 -1.90 -9.40
C VAL A 102 29.74 -1.47 -9.58
N GLU A 103 30.53 -1.55 -8.54
CA GLU A 103 31.97 -1.24 -8.59
C GLU A 103 32.77 -2.44 -9.13
N ASP A 104 33.98 -2.16 -9.64
CA ASP A 104 34.85 -3.21 -10.14
C ASP A 104 35.18 -4.25 -9.05
N GLY A 105 34.99 -5.51 -9.37
CA GLY A 105 35.19 -6.63 -8.43
C GLY A 105 33.98 -6.99 -7.57
N GLU A 106 32.86 -6.26 -7.65
CA GLU A 106 31.62 -6.56 -6.93
C GLU A 106 30.55 -7.27 -7.77
N GLN A 107 30.83 -7.53 -9.06
CA GLN A 107 29.85 -8.11 -10.00
C GLN A 107 29.29 -9.46 -9.53
N TYR A 108 30.07 -10.23 -8.77
CA TYR A 108 29.64 -11.52 -8.21
C TYR A 108 28.46 -11.39 -7.22
N ARG A 109 28.29 -10.23 -6.60
CA ARG A 109 27.20 -9.98 -5.65
C ARG A 109 25.86 -9.74 -6.34
N VAL A 110 25.88 -9.27 -7.55
CA VAL A 110 24.71 -8.87 -8.34
C VAL A 110 24.44 -9.77 -9.54
N ASN A 111 25.11 -10.93 -9.64
CA ASN A 111 24.99 -11.84 -10.76
C ASN A 111 23.54 -12.29 -11.03
N HIS A 112 22.74 -12.38 -9.98
CA HIS A 112 21.30 -12.73 -10.04
C HIS A 112 20.41 -11.58 -10.52
N LEU A 113 20.96 -10.35 -10.63
CA LEU A 113 20.27 -9.15 -11.12
C LEU A 113 20.62 -8.80 -12.57
N ILE A 114 21.44 -9.62 -13.23
CA ILE A 114 21.88 -9.35 -14.59
C ILE A 114 20.88 -9.96 -15.56
N PRO A 115 20.16 -9.14 -16.36
CA PRO A 115 19.16 -9.67 -17.29
C PRO A 115 19.77 -10.49 -18.41
N SER A 116 20.95 -10.11 -18.91
CA SER A 116 21.69 -10.81 -19.93
C SER A 116 23.19 -10.56 -19.82
N LEU A 117 23.97 -11.61 -19.62
CA LEU A 117 25.44 -11.52 -19.54
C LEU A 117 26.09 -11.04 -20.84
N SER A 118 25.44 -11.23 -21.99
CA SER A 118 25.98 -10.84 -23.29
C SER A 118 25.82 -9.34 -23.60
N SER A 119 24.86 -8.67 -22.98
CA SER A 119 24.55 -7.25 -23.22
C SER A 119 24.89 -6.34 -22.04
N TRP A 120 25.16 -6.92 -20.87
CA TRP A 120 25.45 -6.15 -19.68
C TRP A 120 26.84 -5.50 -19.73
N ASP A 121 26.90 -4.19 -19.45
CA ASP A 121 28.13 -3.40 -19.46
C ASP A 121 29.02 -3.57 -18.21
N GLY A 122 28.55 -4.34 -17.23
CA GLY A 122 29.27 -4.60 -15.97
C GLY A 122 29.12 -3.52 -14.90
N LYS A 123 28.34 -2.46 -15.14
CA LYS A 123 28.33 -1.27 -14.28
C LYS A 123 27.01 -1.01 -13.57
N LYS A 124 25.89 -1.34 -14.18
CA LYS A 124 24.56 -0.98 -13.66
C LYS A 124 23.62 -2.17 -13.64
N VAL A 125 22.80 -2.28 -12.60
CA VAL A 125 21.69 -3.24 -12.53
C VAL A 125 20.43 -2.50 -12.05
N GLY A 126 19.27 -2.99 -12.49
CA GLY A 126 17.98 -2.41 -12.14
C GLY A 126 17.01 -3.45 -11.59
N VAL A 127 16.28 -3.08 -10.55
CA VAL A 127 15.24 -3.90 -9.94
C VAL A 127 13.99 -3.08 -9.79
N ARG A 128 12.86 -3.60 -10.28
CA ARG A 128 11.53 -3.05 -10.01
C ARG A 128 10.86 -3.84 -8.90
N GLY A 129 10.42 -3.16 -7.84
CA GLY A 129 9.43 -3.68 -6.91
C GLY A 129 8.06 -3.12 -7.28
N GLN A 130 7.05 -3.98 -7.44
CA GLN A 130 5.68 -3.60 -7.79
C GLN A 130 4.70 -4.22 -6.80
N TYR A 131 3.84 -3.40 -6.18
CA TYR A 131 2.85 -3.88 -5.22
C TYR A 131 1.58 -4.27 -5.96
N GLU A 132 1.41 -5.54 -6.27
CA GLU A 132 0.39 -6.06 -7.17
C GLU A 132 -0.31 -7.30 -6.63
N PRO A 133 -1.40 -7.78 -7.26
CA PRO A 133 -2.08 -9.00 -6.83
C PRO A 133 -1.14 -10.23 -6.83
N LYS A 134 -1.15 -10.98 -5.73
CA LYS A 134 -0.46 -12.29 -5.63
C LYS A 134 -0.98 -13.27 -6.65
N ASP A 135 -2.30 -13.32 -6.78
CA ASP A 135 -3.04 -14.18 -7.70
C ASP A 135 -4.32 -13.43 -8.12
N VAL A 136 -4.33 -12.97 -9.38
CA VAL A 136 -5.45 -12.23 -9.96
C VAL A 136 -6.72 -13.07 -10.01
N LYS A 137 -6.58 -14.38 -10.30
CA LYS A 137 -7.71 -15.32 -10.38
C LYS A 137 -8.37 -15.50 -9.01
N LYS A 138 -7.57 -15.65 -7.96
CA LYS A 138 -8.07 -15.76 -6.59
C LYS A 138 -8.81 -14.48 -6.18
N LEU A 139 -8.19 -13.32 -6.43
CA LEU A 139 -8.78 -12.01 -6.14
C LEU A 139 -10.12 -11.83 -6.87
N TYR A 140 -10.16 -12.13 -8.18
CA TYR A 140 -11.37 -12.11 -8.99
C TYR A 140 -12.49 -12.95 -8.36
N THR A 141 -12.19 -14.23 -8.03
CA THR A 141 -13.19 -15.16 -7.51
C THR A 141 -13.79 -14.67 -6.19
N VAL A 142 -12.94 -14.25 -5.25
CA VAL A 142 -13.41 -13.81 -3.93
C VAL A 142 -14.19 -12.49 -4.02
N TYR A 143 -13.73 -11.54 -4.86
CA TYR A 143 -14.45 -10.30 -5.09
C TYR A 143 -15.82 -10.53 -5.74
N LYS A 144 -15.89 -11.39 -6.77
CA LYS A 144 -17.15 -11.76 -7.44
C LYS A 144 -18.12 -12.41 -6.48
N ASP A 145 -17.66 -13.35 -5.67
CA ASP A 145 -18.48 -14.01 -4.64
C ASP A 145 -19.02 -13.01 -3.62
N ALA A 146 -18.20 -12.05 -3.18
CA ALA A 146 -18.63 -11.01 -2.26
C ALA A 146 -19.71 -10.11 -2.89
N LYS A 147 -19.56 -9.76 -4.16
CA LYS A 147 -20.56 -8.96 -4.91
C LYS A 147 -21.87 -9.72 -5.11
N ILE A 148 -21.80 -11.00 -5.44
CA ILE A 148 -22.99 -11.84 -5.59
C ILE A 148 -23.77 -11.92 -4.26
N LYS A 149 -23.06 -12.13 -3.14
CA LYS A 149 -23.68 -12.13 -1.79
C LYS A 149 -24.34 -10.80 -1.47
N ALA A 150 -23.70 -9.68 -1.77
CA ALA A 150 -24.28 -8.37 -1.60
C ALA A 150 -25.56 -8.21 -2.43
N LYS A 151 -25.49 -8.58 -3.71
CA LYS A 151 -26.64 -8.48 -4.63
C LYS A 151 -27.82 -9.38 -4.24
N THR A 152 -27.58 -10.54 -3.60
CA THR A 152 -28.68 -11.41 -3.11
C THR A 152 -29.39 -10.83 -1.89
N LEU A 153 -28.75 -9.94 -1.15
CA LEU A 153 -29.38 -9.23 -0.02
C LEU A 153 -30.14 -7.99 -0.48
N GLU A 154 -29.76 -7.42 -1.62
CA GLU A 154 -30.40 -6.25 -2.19
C GLU A 154 -31.84 -6.57 -2.61
N GLY A 155 -32.82 -5.76 -2.18
CA GLY A 155 -34.23 -5.96 -2.45
C GLY A 155 -34.93 -7.00 -1.55
N THR A 156 -34.27 -7.53 -0.51
CA THR A 156 -34.94 -8.35 0.50
C THR A 156 -35.73 -7.46 1.48
N GLU A 157 -36.83 -8.01 2.04
CA GLU A 157 -37.62 -7.28 3.06
C GLU A 157 -36.76 -6.80 4.24
N GLU A 158 -35.74 -7.58 4.60
CA GLU A 158 -34.81 -7.23 5.70
C GLU A 158 -33.95 -6.05 5.36
N TRP A 159 -33.47 -5.96 4.11
CA TRP A 159 -32.68 -4.85 3.61
C TRP A 159 -33.52 -3.56 3.54
N GLU A 160 -34.78 -3.64 3.06
CA GLU A 160 -35.73 -2.53 3.04
C GLU A 160 -36.07 -2.04 4.45
N LYS A 161 -36.34 -2.96 5.40
CA LYS A 161 -36.58 -2.64 6.81
C LYS A 161 -35.37 -1.97 7.50
N ALA A 162 -34.16 -2.29 7.04
CA ALA A 162 -32.92 -1.66 7.53
C ALA A 162 -32.65 -0.27 6.91
N GLY A 163 -33.53 0.25 6.05
CA GLY A 163 -33.39 1.55 5.42
C GLY A 163 -32.52 1.52 4.16
N SER A 164 -32.45 0.40 3.48
CA SER A 164 -31.72 0.17 2.23
C SER A 164 -30.25 0.63 2.28
N PRO A 165 -29.45 0.17 3.26
CA PRO A 165 -28.07 0.60 3.40
C PRO A 165 -27.23 0.16 2.21
N ASP A 166 -26.17 0.90 1.93
CA ASP A 166 -25.17 0.49 0.94
C ASP A 166 -24.54 -0.85 1.34
N LEU A 167 -24.63 -1.85 0.48
CA LEU A 167 -24.10 -3.17 0.73
C LEU A 167 -22.61 -3.25 0.36
N TYR A 168 -21.87 -3.94 1.22
CA TYR A 168 -20.44 -4.19 1.00
C TYR A 168 -20.24 -5.45 0.14
N PRO A 169 -19.29 -5.43 -0.81
CA PRO A 169 -18.48 -4.28 -1.25
C PRO A 169 -19.22 -3.42 -2.29
N LYS A 170 -19.06 -2.08 -2.25
CA LYS A 170 -19.60 -1.18 -3.28
C LYS A 170 -18.88 -1.36 -4.62
N ASN A 171 -17.54 -1.43 -4.55
CA ASN A 171 -16.63 -1.57 -5.68
C ASN A 171 -15.34 -2.30 -5.25
N LEU A 172 -14.39 -2.48 -6.17
CA LEU A 172 -13.13 -3.20 -5.88
C LEU A 172 -12.25 -2.47 -4.86
N CYS A 173 -12.18 -1.13 -4.92
CA CYS A 173 -11.45 -0.35 -3.91
C CYS A 173 -12.07 -0.50 -2.51
N ASP A 174 -13.40 -0.52 -2.39
CA ASP A 174 -14.07 -0.76 -1.12
C ASP A 174 -13.78 -2.17 -0.58
N PHE A 175 -13.75 -3.17 -1.47
CA PHE A 175 -13.34 -4.53 -1.12
C PHE A 175 -11.91 -4.58 -0.59
N LEU A 176 -10.96 -3.99 -1.32
CA LEU A 176 -9.54 -4.00 -0.96
C LEU A 176 -9.25 -3.16 0.28
N GLY A 177 -9.99 -2.07 0.50
CA GLY A 177 -9.79 -1.17 1.63
C GLY A 177 -10.27 -1.70 2.98
N LYS A 178 -11.06 -2.79 3.00
CA LYS A 178 -11.63 -3.32 4.23
C LYS A 178 -10.68 -4.26 4.96
N GLY A 179 -10.38 -3.94 6.21
CA GLY A 179 -9.59 -4.79 7.09
C GLY A 179 -8.19 -5.06 6.55
N LEU A 180 -7.85 -6.32 6.37
CA LEU A 180 -6.56 -6.80 5.85
C LEU A 180 -6.65 -7.29 4.40
N ASN A 181 -7.76 -7.12 3.70
CA ASN A 181 -7.97 -7.68 2.36
C ASN A 181 -6.84 -7.33 1.39
N LEU A 182 -6.40 -6.05 1.36
CA LEU A 182 -5.31 -5.66 0.47
C LEU A 182 -4.04 -6.50 0.72
N ARG A 183 -3.65 -6.69 1.98
CA ARG A 183 -2.44 -7.47 2.34
C ARG A 183 -2.61 -8.96 2.12
N GLU A 184 -3.84 -9.46 2.16
CA GLU A 184 -4.13 -10.86 1.85
C GLU A 184 -3.93 -11.16 0.37
N TYR A 185 -4.38 -10.24 -0.51
CA TYR A 185 -4.41 -10.49 -1.95
C TYR A 185 -3.27 -9.80 -2.73
N PHE A 186 -2.54 -8.87 -2.13
CA PHE A 186 -1.43 -8.15 -2.76
C PHE A 186 -0.11 -8.41 -2.05
N ASP A 187 0.99 -8.29 -2.81
CA ASP A 187 2.35 -8.32 -2.28
C ASP A 187 3.28 -7.52 -3.19
N VAL A 188 4.50 -7.25 -2.72
CA VAL A 188 5.54 -6.70 -3.57
C VAL A 188 6.18 -7.83 -4.36
N LYS A 189 6.03 -7.78 -5.67
CA LYS A 189 6.76 -8.64 -6.60
C LYS A 189 7.95 -7.90 -7.17
N TYR A 190 9.00 -8.64 -7.49
CA TYR A 190 10.25 -8.07 -7.96
C TYR A 190 10.57 -8.55 -9.37
N TYR A 191 11.12 -7.63 -10.16
CA TYR A 191 11.46 -7.85 -11.56
C TYR A 191 12.83 -7.27 -11.84
N ILE A 192 13.63 -7.97 -12.68
CA ILE A 192 14.88 -7.42 -13.21
C ILE A 192 14.51 -6.53 -14.39
N ILE A 193 14.97 -5.29 -14.36
CA ILE A 193 14.79 -4.33 -15.45
C ILE A 193 16.10 -4.10 -16.18
N ASP A 194 16.00 -3.88 -17.50
CA ASP A 194 17.18 -3.73 -18.36
C ASP A 194 17.86 -2.38 -18.12
N PRO A 195 19.13 -2.37 -17.67
CA PRO A 195 19.86 -1.13 -17.42
C PRO A 195 20.07 -0.25 -18.65
N SER A 196 20.05 -0.83 -19.85
CA SER A 196 20.19 -0.07 -21.10
C SER A 196 18.96 0.76 -21.44
N LEU A 197 17.82 0.42 -20.81
CA LEU A 197 16.54 1.12 -20.95
C LEU A 197 16.25 2.02 -19.75
N ASP A 198 17.28 2.42 -19.01
CA ASP A 198 17.12 3.41 -17.95
C ASP A 198 16.69 4.75 -18.56
N PRO A 199 15.49 5.21 -18.28
CA PRO A 199 15.01 6.44 -18.87
C PRO A 199 15.67 7.64 -18.18
N ASP A 200 16.60 8.29 -18.89
CA ASP A 200 16.82 9.73 -18.65
C ASP A 200 15.57 10.54 -19.03
N ASN A 201 14.59 9.88 -19.65
CA ASN A 201 13.39 10.46 -20.18
C ASN A 201 12.18 9.91 -19.41
N GLU A 202 11.47 10.77 -18.67
CA GLU A 202 10.33 10.42 -17.81
C GLU A 202 9.18 9.71 -18.55
N ASP A 203 9.16 9.79 -19.89
CA ASP A 203 8.11 9.25 -20.74
C ASP A 203 8.34 7.78 -21.18
N GLU A 204 9.55 7.25 -21.04
CA GLU A 204 9.89 5.88 -21.45
C GLU A 204 9.97 4.92 -20.26
N VAL A 205 8.83 4.63 -19.65
CA VAL A 205 8.77 3.61 -18.60
C VAL A 205 8.84 2.23 -19.23
N GLN A 206 9.88 1.47 -18.89
CA GLN A 206 9.97 0.08 -19.27
C GLN A 206 8.75 -0.70 -18.78
N SER A 207 8.10 -1.47 -19.66
CA SER A 207 7.02 -2.39 -19.27
C SER A 207 7.54 -3.38 -18.22
N THR A 208 6.66 -3.84 -17.34
CA THR A 208 7.01 -4.84 -16.34
C THR A 208 7.35 -6.16 -17.06
N PRO A 209 8.54 -6.75 -16.83
CA PRO A 209 8.90 -8.03 -17.42
C PRO A 209 7.99 -9.16 -16.94
N ASP A 210 7.79 -10.21 -17.76
CA ASP A 210 6.96 -11.38 -17.42
C ASP A 210 7.58 -12.26 -16.31
N ASN A 211 8.89 -12.14 -16.08
CA ASN A 211 9.61 -13.01 -15.15
C ASN A 211 9.74 -12.37 -13.77
N GLU A 212 8.87 -12.76 -12.86
CA GLU A 212 8.95 -12.43 -11.44
C GLU A 212 10.15 -13.13 -10.76
N ILE A 213 10.84 -12.44 -9.88
CA ILE A 213 11.84 -13.01 -8.96
C ILE A 213 11.14 -13.30 -7.64
N GLY A 214 11.10 -14.56 -7.21
CA GLY A 214 10.28 -14.99 -6.07
C GLY A 214 10.60 -14.35 -4.72
N ASN A 215 11.85 -13.92 -4.48
CA ASN A 215 12.26 -13.27 -3.23
C ASN A 215 12.78 -11.86 -3.51
N ASN A 216 12.81 -11.00 -2.47
CA ASN A 216 13.41 -9.68 -2.59
C ASN A 216 14.89 -9.78 -3.00
N PRO A 217 15.26 -9.45 -4.24
CA PRO A 217 16.62 -9.61 -4.74
C PRO A 217 17.58 -8.57 -4.17
N LEU A 218 17.08 -7.56 -3.47
CA LEU A 218 17.87 -6.52 -2.81
C LEU A 218 18.24 -6.90 -1.37
N ASP A 219 17.69 -8.01 -0.87
CA ASP A 219 17.98 -8.51 0.47
C ASP A 219 19.47 -8.88 0.60
N GLY A 220 20.10 -8.39 1.66
CA GLY A 220 21.55 -8.55 1.83
C GLY A 220 22.44 -7.64 0.97
N LEU A 221 21.89 -6.94 -0.04
CA LEU A 221 22.60 -5.93 -0.82
C LEU A 221 22.42 -4.52 -0.23
N ILE A 222 21.19 -4.19 0.20
CA ILE A 222 20.83 -2.88 0.73
C ILE A 222 20.36 -3.04 2.17
N LYS A 223 21.01 -2.34 3.09
CA LYS A 223 20.55 -2.22 4.48
C LYS A 223 19.86 -0.88 4.68
N VAL A 224 18.62 -0.93 5.17
CA VAL A 224 17.84 0.26 5.47
C VAL A 224 17.74 0.45 6.99
N ASP A 225 18.40 1.49 7.50
CA ASP A 225 18.25 1.95 8.88
C ASP A 225 17.52 3.29 8.90
N THR A 226 16.44 3.38 9.66
CA THR A 226 15.60 4.58 9.75
C THR A 226 15.82 5.27 11.07
N ILE A 227 16.20 6.55 11.04
CA ILE A 227 16.25 7.39 12.23
C ILE A 227 15.09 8.37 12.14
N LEU A 228 14.13 8.22 13.04
CA LEU A 228 12.98 9.11 13.12
C LEU A 228 13.38 10.37 13.89
N ALA A 229 13.09 11.54 13.32
CA ALA A 229 13.09 12.76 14.13
C ALA A 229 11.96 12.61 15.16
N SER A 230 12.31 12.58 16.44
CA SER A 230 11.32 12.58 17.51
C SER A 230 10.46 13.84 17.39
N ARG A 231 9.29 13.71 16.80
CA ARG A 231 8.25 14.74 16.88
C ARG A 231 7.49 14.43 18.14
N ASP A 232 7.84 15.14 19.19
CA ASP A 232 7.07 15.17 20.43
C ASP A 232 5.64 15.58 20.12
N PHE A 233 4.72 14.79 20.66
CA PHE A 233 3.34 15.10 21.00
C PHE A 233 2.42 15.70 19.92
N SER A 234 1.37 14.94 19.64
CA SER A 234 0.09 15.38 19.09
C SER A 234 0.04 15.67 17.58
N ASP A 235 0.06 14.59 16.79
CA ASP A 235 -0.68 14.62 15.54
C ASP A 235 -1.56 13.36 15.46
N PRO A 236 -2.86 13.45 15.77
CA PRO A 236 -3.75 12.29 15.75
C PRO A 236 -3.99 11.74 14.34
N GLU A 237 -3.52 12.42 13.29
CA GLU A 237 -3.62 11.99 11.90
C GLU A 237 -2.28 11.57 11.27
N GLY A 238 -1.17 11.78 11.97
CA GLY A 238 0.13 11.31 11.53
C GLY A 238 0.31 9.85 11.92
N GLN A 239 0.20 8.92 10.97
CA GLN A 239 0.71 7.57 11.15
C GLN A 239 2.22 7.64 11.37
N THR A 240 2.61 7.85 12.61
CA THR A 240 3.98 7.64 13.04
C THR A 240 4.19 6.15 13.13
N ASP A 241 4.99 5.63 12.22
CA ASP A 241 5.71 4.38 12.34
C ASP A 241 6.78 4.52 13.46
N SER A 242 6.37 4.95 14.61
CA SER A 242 7.19 4.90 15.80
C SER A 242 6.83 3.63 16.56
N ASP A 243 7.82 2.81 16.86
CA ASP A 243 7.74 1.69 17.81
C ASP A 243 7.32 2.15 19.23
N ILE A 244 6.89 3.39 19.37
CA ILE A 244 6.24 3.89 20.57
C ILE A 244 4.75 3.60 20.39
N ASP A 245 4.38 2.39 20.77
CA ASP A 245 2.98 2.03 20.91
C ASP A 245 2.26 3.08 21.76
N THR A 246 1.19 3.64 21.20
CA THR A 246 0.31 4.50 21.98
C THR A 246 -0.05 3.78 23.29
N LEU A 247 -0.24 4.52 24.37
CA LEU A 247 -0.58 3.96 25.68
C LEU A 247 -1.65 2.86 25.59
N SER A 248 -2.64 3.02 24.71
CA SER A 248 -3.67 2.03 24.43
C SER A 248 -3.13 0.73 23.83
N LYS A 249 -2.13 0.78 22.93
CA LYS A 249 -1.50 -0.42 22.38
C LYS A 249 -0.58 -1.10 23.39
N GLN A 250 0.13 -0.33 24.21
CA GLN A 250 0.96 -0.87 25.30
C GLN A 250 0.08 -1.59 26.34
N PHE A 251 -1.07 -1.01 26.70
CA PHE A 251 -2.07 -1.68 27.54
C PHE A 251 -2.64 -2.94 26.87
N GLN A 252 -2.93 -2.90 25.59
CA GLN A 252 -3.46 -4.06 24.86
C GLN A 252 -2.43 -5.19 24.75
N GLN A 253 -1.14 -4.88 24.58
CA GLN A 253 -0.05 -5.87 24.59
C GLN A 253 0.17 -6.43 25.98
N TYR A 254 0.15 -5.59 27.01
CA TYR A 254 0.28 -6.03 28.41
C TYR A 254 -0.83 -7.04 28.77
N TYR A 255 -2.07 -6.78 28.39
CA TYR A 255 -3.19 -7.69 28.64
C TYR A 255 -3.10 -8.98 27.83
N LYS A 256 -2.63 -8.92 26.58
CA LYS A 256 -2.39 -10.13 25.77
C LYS A 256 -1.24 -10.99 26.28
N SER A 257 -0.21 -10.36 26.84
CA SER A 257 0.97 -11.10 27.37
C SER A 257 0.74 -11.69 28.77
N SER A 258 -0.25 -11.21 29.51
CA SER A 258 -0.55 -11.71 30.85
C SER A 258 -1.35 -13.02 30.88
N GLY A 259 -1.75 -13.57 29.71
CA GLY A 259 -2.22 -14.96 29.57
C GLY A 259 -3.48 -15.33 30.33
N GLN A 260 -4.27 -14.38 30.79
CA GLN A 260 -5.57 -14.58 31.45
C GLN A 260 -6.70 -14.26 30.47
N GLU A 261 -7.15 -15.28 29.74
CA GLU A 261 -8.45 -15.30 29.08
C GLU A 261 -9.52 -15.59 30.15
N ASP A 262 -9.79 -14.63 31.00
CA ASP A 262 -10.94 -14.70 31.92
C ASP A 262 -12.16 -14.10 31.23
N GLU A 263 -13.29 -14.82 31.28
CA GLU A 263 -14.60 -14.36 30.77
C GLU A 263 -15.04 -13.02 31.39
N GLU A 264 -14.57 -12.69 32.59
CA GLU A 264 -14.79 -11.40 33.24
C GLU A 264 -14.14 -10.23 32.49
N LEU A 265 -12.96 -10.40 31.91
CA LEU A 265 -12.26 -9.40 31.10
C LEU A 265 -13.01 -9.06 29.80
N THR A 266 -13.69 -10.03 29.22
CA THR A 266 -14.51 -9.82 28.02
C THR A 266 -15.74 -8.97 28.35
N CYS A 267 -16.32 -9.14 29.53
CA CYS A 267 -17.48 -8.38 30.00
C CYS A 267 -17.10 -6.93 30.36
N GLU A 268 -15.95 -6.70 30.99
CA GLU A 268 -15.43 -5.36 31.24
C GLU A 268 -15.00 -4.65 29.95
N GLY A 269 -14.39 -5.35 29.01
CA GLY A 269 -14.06 -4.83 27.68
C GLY A 269 -15.30 -4.36 26.91
N LEU A 270 -16.39 -5.10 26.98
CA LEU A 270 -17.67 -4.72 26.36
C LEU A 270 -18.29 -3.49 27.06
N LYS A 271 -18.20 -3.37 28.38
CA LYS A 271 -18.66 -2.19 29.12
C LYS A 271 -17.85 -0.94 28.75
N LEU A 272 -16.53 -1.09 28.58
CA LEU A 272 -15.63 -0.01 28.18
C LEU A 272 -15.91 0.44 26.73
N LEU A 273 -16.14 -0.49 25.82
CA LEU A 273 -16.57 -0.21 24.44
C LEU A 273 -17.92 0.50 24.42
N GLY A 274 -18.88 0.07 25.21
CA GLY A 274 -20.18 0.74 25.37
C GLY A 274 -20.04 2.17 25.88
N GLY A 275 -19.14 2.41 26.82
CA GLY A 275 -18.79 3.75 27.32
C GLY A 275 -18.18 4.65 26.23
N ILE A 276 -17.27 4.13 25.42
CA ILE A 276 -16.64 4.87 24.31
C ILE A 276 -17.68 5.22 23.24
N VAL A 277 -18.55 4.28 22.86
CA VAL A 277 -19.62 4.52 21.87
C VAL A 277 -20.58 5.60 22.36
N THR A 278 -20.93 5.56 23.65
CA THR A 278 -21.82 6.58 24.27
C THR A 278 -21.15 7.95 24.33
N ALA A 279 -19.84 7.99 24.65
CA ALA A 279 -19.07 9.23 24.68
C ALA A 279 -18.95 9.85 23.27
N ASN A 280 -18.69 9.04 22.25
CA ASN A 280 -18.63 9.50 20.86
C ASN A 280 -19.98 10.05 20.38
N LYS A 281 -21.10 9.37 20.67
CA LYS A 281 -22.43 9.89 20.34
C LYS A 281 -22.72 11.24 21.02
N THR A 282 -22.37 11.35 22.29
CA THR A 282 -22.57 12.59 23.06
C THR A 282 -21.68 13.72 22.52
N TYR A 283 -20.47 13.39 22.04
CA TYR A 283 -19.56 14.33 21.40
C TYR A 283 -20.11 14.81 20.06
N ASP A 284 -20.57 13.90 19.20
CA ASP A 284 -21.18 14.23 17.92
C ASP A 284 -22.46 15.08 18.06
N GLU A 285 -23.30 14.79 19.06
CA GLU A 285 -24.48 15.59 19.36
C GLU A 285 -24.12 17.00 19.85
N LYS A 286 -23.07 17.14 20.65
CA LYS A 286 -22.54 18.44 21.05
C LYS A 286 -21.93 19.21 19.90
N LEU A 287 -21.15 18.55 19.04
CA LEU A 287 -20.61 19.16 17.82
C LEU A 287 -21.75 19.68 16.92
N LYS A 288 -22.75 18.84 16.63
CA LYS A 288 -23.91 19.27 15.84
C LYS A 288 -24.58 20.49 16.43
N LYS A 289 -24.86 20.50 17.75
CA LYS A 289 -25.46 21.66 18.43
C LYS A 289 -24.57 22.91 18.42
N THR A 290 -23.26 22.76 18.43
CA THR A 290 -22.31 23.90 18.42
C THR A 290 -22.19 24.51 17.03
N PHE A 291 -22.34 23.71 15.97
CA PHE A 291 -22.29 24.17 14.58
C PHE A 291 -23.67 24.50 13.97
N GLU A 292 -24.78 24.21 14.67
CA GLU A 292 -26.13 24.63 14.28
C GLU A 292 -26.48 26.05 14.77
N VAL A 293 -25.48 26.93 15.03
CA VAL A 293 -25.76 28.34 15.27
C VAL A 293 -26.18 28.96 13.92
N PRO A 294 -27.42 29.49 13.81
CA PRO A 294 -27.93 30.03 12.57
C PRO A 294 -27.10 31.25 12.13
N VAL A 295 -26.69 31.28 10.91
CA VAL A 295 -26.34 32.52 10.20
C VAL A 295 -27.67 33.25 10.00
N GLY A 296 -28.03 34.01 10.99
CA GLY A 296 -29.19 34.86 11.03
C GLY A 296 -28.77 36.30 10.99
N GLU A 297 -29.28 36.99 9.96
CA GLU A 297 -29.35 38.43 9.67
C GLU A 297 -28.04 39.11 9.30
#